data_b6d3229330d638ab8f711c266653b0f3
#
_entry.id   b6d3229330d638ab8f711c266653b0f3
#
_cell.length_a   1.000
_cell.length_b   1.000
_cell.length_c   1.000
_cell.angle_alpha   90.00
_cell.angle_beta   90.00
_cell.angle_gamma   90.00
#
_symmetry.space_group_name_H-M   'P 1'
#
loop_
_entity.id
_entity.type
_entity.pdbx_description
1 polymer ?
#
loop_
_entity_poly.entity_id
_entity_poly.type
_entity_poly.pdbx_seq_one_letter_code
_entity_poly.pdbx_strand_id
1 'polypeptide(L)'
;VRPGTVAEAAKWFQANLKGDVFYAVKANPSAWVIETLWRNGVTSFDVASVPEIELVRSVAPQARLAFMHPVKSRAAIAKAYFDYGVKTFSLDCHEELQKILEATGGAKDLNLIVRMAVSADGAAYSLSGKFGVSPDQAPSLLLATRQATDELMGVAFHVGSQCMRPSAYQAAMAQVSRALVRAGVFADVVDVGGGFPSIYPGMHPAELQEYVDAIHRGFAEMPVSETTELWAEPGRALVAESSSILCKVDLKKGDALYLNDGSYGSLFDATHSKWPFPVKLVRDGEASTELKPFRFYGPTCDSIDHMPGPFWLPADVREGDYIEIGMLGAYGVAMNTRFNGYGDTETVEVEDSPMASMYGLAPRAIPLVRQREEEERKVVRLSRPKGAAGKKRRRR
;
A
#
# COMPACT_ATOMS: atom_id res chain seq x y z
N VAL A 1 4.75 -2.23 -18.42
CA VAL A 1 3.51 -2.30 -17.60
C VAL A 1 2.63 -3.45 -18.05
N ARG A 2 1.82 -3.97 -17.14
CA ARG A 2 0.95 -5.15 -17.32
C ARG A 2 -0.49 -4.80 -16.94
N PRO A 3 -1.27 -4.16 -17.82
CA PRO A 3 -2.67 -3.79 -17.50
C PRO A 3 -3.53 -4.98 -17.11
N GLY A 4 -3.26 -6.17 -17.68
CA GLY A 4 -3.97 -7.40 -17.33
C GLY A 4 -3.92 -7.75 -15.85
N THR A 5 -2.80 -7.49 -15.15
CA THR A 5 -2.70 -7.76 -13.71
C THR A 5 -3.59 -6.82 -12.88
N VAL A 6 -3.72 -5.56 -13.29
CA VAL A 6 -4.63 -4.59 -12.65
C VAL A 6 -6.08 -5.02 -12.86
N ALA A 7 -6.43 -5.49 -14.07
CA ALA A 7 -7.78 -5.98 -14.39
C ALA A 7 -8.13 -7.19 -13.52
N GLU A 8 -7.24 -8.17 -13.36
CA GLU A 8 -7.49 -9.35 -12.54
C GLU A 8 -7.58 -8.99 -11.04
N ALA A 9 -6.74 -8.09 -10.55
CA ALA A 9 -6.85 -7.58 -9.18
C ALA A 9 -8.19 -6.87 -8.92
N ALA A 10 -8.63 -6.03 -9.86
CA ALA A 10 -9.93 -5.36 -9.78
C ALA A 10 -11.08 -6.37 -9.71
N LYS A 11 -11.11 -7.34 -10.63
CA LYS A 11 -12.13 -8.41 -10.66
C LYS A 11 -12.13 -9.21 -9.35
N TRP A 12 -10.95 -9.51 -8.82
CA TRP A 12 -10.83 -10.24 -7.57
C TRP A 12 -11.48 -9.49 -6.40
N PHE A 13 -11.16 -8.20 -6.23
CA PHE A 13 -11.76 -7.39 -5.17
C PHE A 13 -13.27 -7.23 -5.35
N GLN A 14 -13.76 -6.98 -6.58
CA GLN A 14 -15.19 -6.89 -6.88
C GLN A 14 -15.95 -8.18 -6.56
N ALA A 15 -15.32 -9.34 -6.76
CA ALA A 15 -15.94 -10.64 -6.51
C ALA A 15 -15.95 -11.03 -5.03
N ASN A 16 -14.97 -10.60 -4.24
CA ASN A 16 -14.75 -11.13 -2.90
C ASN A 16 -15.10 -10.13 -1.77
N LEU A 17 -14.90 -8.82 -1.97
CA LEU A 17 -15.27 -7.82 -0.97
C LEU A 17 -16.76 -7.50 -1.10
N LYS A 18 -17.55 -7.77 -0.05
CA LYS A 18 -18.96 -7.35 0.03
C LYS A 18 -19.02 -5.90 0.51
N GLY A 19 -18.65 -4.97 -0.35
CA GLY A 19 -18.55 -3.54 -0.06
C GLY A 19 -17.98 -2.78 -1.24
N ASP A 20 -17.79 -1.49 -1.10
CA ASP A 20 -17.27 -0.60 -2.14
C ASP A 20 -15.73 -0.54 -2.10
N VAL A 21 -15.13 -0.69 -3.27
CA VAL A 21 -13.68 -0.56 -3.47
C VAL A 21 -13.37 0.85 -3.96
N PHE A 22 -12.68 1.63 -3.14
CA PHE A 22 -12.12 2.93 -3.51
C PHE A 22 -10.63 2.76 -3.84
N TYR A 23 -10.25 2.87 -5.10
CA TYR A 23 -8.84 2.81 -5.45
C TYR A 23 -8.08 4.00 -4.87
N ALA A 24 -7.04 3.75 -4.07
CA ALA A 24 -6.15 4.79 -3.55
C ALA A 24 -5.21 5.30 -4.65
N VAL A 25 -5.59 6.39 -5.32
CA VAL A 25 -4.91 6.94 -6.52
C VAL A 25 -3.44 7.22 -6.27
N LYS A 26 -3.08 7.65 -5.06
CA LYS A 26 -1.68 7.90 -4.63
C LYS A 26 -0.74 6.71 -4.86
N ALA A 27 -1.26 5.50 -4.95
CA ALA A 27 -0.42 4.31 -5.18
C ALA A 27 0.17 4.30 -6.59
N ASN A 28 -0.63 4.70 -7.59
CA ASN A 28 -0.19 4.88 -8.97
C ASN A 28 -1.15 5.82 -9.71
N PRO A 29 -0.84 7.11 -9.85
CA PRO A 29 -1.67 8.11 -10.50
C PRO A 29 -1.50 8.13 -12.03
N SER A 30 -1.38 6.96 -12.66
CA SER A 30 -1.28 6.86 -14.11
C SER A 30 -2.68 6.73 -14.74
N ALA A 31 -2.92 7.44 -15.83
CA ALA A 31 -4.20 7.41 -16.54
C ALA A 31 -4.61 5.99 -16.97
N TRP A 32 -3.65 5.18 -17.46
CA TRP A 32 -3.90 3.80 -17.87
C TRP A 32 -4.37 2.90 -16.71
N VAL A 33 -3.87 3.14 -15.48
CA VAL A 33 -4.31 2.41 -14.28
C VAL A 33 -5.78 2.74 -13.97
N ILE A 34 -6.11 4.03 -13.93
CA ILE A 34 -7.47 4.50 -13.67
C ILE A 34 -8.44 3.96 -14.72
N GLU A 35 -8.05 4.03 -16.00
CA GLU A 35 -8.86 3.50 -17.11
C GLU A 35 -9.07 1.98 -16.98
N THR A 36 -8.01 1.23 -16.66
CA THR A 36 -8.10 -0.22 -16.48
C THR A 36 -9.02 -0.58 -15.32
N LEU A 37 -8.87 0.08 -14.18
CA LEU A 37 -9.72 -0.13 -13.01
C LEU A 37 -11.19 0.21 -13.31
N TRP A 38 -11.44 1.36 -13.93
CA TRP A 38 -12.77 1.80 -14.33
C TRP A 38 -13.47 0.79 -15.23
N ARG A 39 -12.77 0.32 -16.27
CA ARG A 39 -13.29 -0.68 -17.21
C ARG A 39 -13.56 -2.04 -16.56
N ASN A 40 -12.93 -2.33 -15.41
CA ASN A 40 -13.10 -3.59 -14.69
C ASN A 40 -13.91 -3.45 -13.39
N GLY A 41 -14.77 -2.42 -13.30
CA GLY A 41 -15.81 -2.31 -12.27
C GLY A 41 -15.40 -1.55 -11.01
N VAL A 42 -14.16 -1.06 -10.88
CA VAL A 42 -13.77 -0.15 -9.78
C VAL A 42 -14.21 1.27 -10.18
N THR A 43 -15.33 1.71 -9.64
CA THR A 43 -15.96 2.99 -9.99
C THR A 43 -15.76 4.09 -8.97
N SER A 44 -15.09 3.77 -7.86
CA SER A 44 -14.84 4.68 -6.74
C SER A 44 -13.34 4.87 -6.51
N PHE A 45 -12.93 6.11 -6.19
CA PHE A 45 -11.51 6.48 -6.05
C PHE A 45 -11.29 7.31 -4.79
N ASP A 46 -10.30 6.89 -3.96
CA ASP A 46 -9.71 7.70 -2.88
C ASP A 46 -8.69 8.65 -3.50
N VAL A 47 -8.95 9.94 -3.40
CA VAL A 47 -8.08 11.01 -3.89
C VAL A 47 -7.53 11.83 -2.71
N ALA A 48 -6.27 12.22 -2.81
CA ALA A 48 -5.56 12.96 -1.77
C ALA A 48 -5.25 14.42 -2.16
N SER A 49 -5.55 14.82 -3.40
CA SER A 49 -5.23 16.16 -3.91
C SER A 49 -6.12 16.55 -5.09
N VAL A 50 -6.13 17.86 -5.40
CA VAL A 50 -6.84 18.38 -6.59
C VAL A 50 -6.28 17.80 -7.89
N PRO A 51 -4.97 17.69 -8.10
CA PRO A 51 -4.44 17.02 -9.30
C PRO A 51 -4.92 15.58 -9.47
N GLU A 52 -5.08 14.81 -8.39
CA GLU A 52 -5.67 13.46 -8.48
C GLU A 52 -7.15 13.49 -8.85
N ILE A 53 -7.93 14.46 -8.33
CA ILE A 53 -9.32 14.70 -8.74
C ILE A 53 -9.39 14.99 -10.25
N GLU A 54 -8.56 15.91 -10.73
CA GLU A 54 -8.48 16.30 -12.13
C GLU A 54 -8.12 15.13 -13.04
N LEU A 55 -7.16 14.33 -12.63
CA LEU A 55 -6.75 13.14 -13.36
C LEU A 55 -7.89 12.12 -13.44
N VAL A 56 -8.54 11.77 -12.32
CA VAL A 56 -9.64 10.79 -12.35
C VAL A 56 -10.81 11.32 -13.19
N ARG A 57 -11.18 12.61 -13.05
CA ARG A 57 -12.25 13.22 -13.86
C ARG A 57 -11.95 13.24 -15.35
N SER A 58 -10.67 13.36 -15.74
CA SER A 58 -10.28 13.33 -17.15
C SER A 58 -10.44 11.94 -17.79
N VAL A 59 -10.28 10.86 -17.02
CA VAL A 59 -10.34 9.47 -17.50
C VAL A 59 -11.70 8.84 -17.24
N ALA A 60 -12.28 9.07 -16.06
CA ALA A 60 -13.54 8.51 -15.58
C ALA A 60 -14.44 9.64 -15.03
N PRO A 61 -15.09 10.44 -15.88
CA PRO A 61 -15.85 11.63 -15.47
C PRO A 61 -16.96 11.37 -14.45
N GLN A 62 -17.54 10.18 -14.47
CA GLN A 62 -18.64 9.78 -13.59
C GLN A 62 -18.21 9.01 -12.35
N ALA A 63 -16.89 8.86 -12.11
CA ALA A 63 -16.37 8.16 -10.97
C ALA A 63 -16.85 8.78 -9.64
N ARG A 64 -17.15 7.95 -8.65
CA ARG A 64 -17.39 8.40 -7.27
C ARG A 64 -16.05 8.78 -6.66
N LEU A 65 -15.90 10.00 -6.17
CA LEU A 65 -14.68 10.51 -5.56
C LEU A 65 -14.86 10.73 -4.07
N ALA A 66 -13.90 10.27 -3.29
CA ALA A 66 -13.77 10.57 -1.88
C ALA A 66 -12.43 11.27 -1.62
N PHE A 67 -12.44 12.49 -1.07
CA PHE A 67 -11.23 13.24 -0.75
C PHE A 67 -10.78 12.83 0.67
N MET A 68 -10.03 11.72 0.73
CA MET A 68 -9.74 11.01 1.98
C MET A 68 -8.49 11.51 2.71
N HIS A 69 -7.76 12.50 2.18
CA HIS A 69 -6.70 13.17 2.93
C HIS A 69 -7.31 13.96 4.10
N PRO A 70 -6.97 13.66 5.39
CA PRO A 70 -7.64 14.29 6.53
C PRO A 70 -7.39 15.79 6.68
N VAL A 71 -6.30 16.33 6.10
CA VAL A 71 -5.94 17.75 6.18
C VAL A 71 -5.85 18.33 4.77
N LYS A 72 -6.72 19.27 4.45
CA LYS A 72 -6.85 19.88 3.13
C LYS A 72 -6.80 21.41 3.22
N SER A 73 -6.29 22.09 2.18
CA SER A 73 -6.41 23.53 2.12
C SER A 73 -7.86 23.96 1.81
N ARG A 74 -8.27 25.15 2.27
CA ARG A 74 -9.60 25.70 1.97
C ARG A 74 -9.85 25.79 0.45
N ALA A 75 -8.86 26.22 -0.31
CA ALA A 75 -8.96 26.29 -1.76
C ALA A 75 -9.18 24.92 -2.41
N ALA A 76 -8.49 23.87 -1.92
CA ALA A 76 -8.67 22.50 -2.41
C ALA A 76 -10.06 21.96 -2.10
N ILE A 77 -10.60 22.23 -0.89
CA ILE A 77 -11.95 21.81 -0.50
C ILE A 77 -12.98 22.51 -1.40
N ALA A 78 -12.89 23.84 -1.53
CA ALA A 78 -13.82 24.62 -2.35
C ALA A 78 -13.78 24.16 -3.82
N LYS A 79 -12.59 24.00 -4.39
CA LYS A 79 -12.43 23.53 -5.78
C LYS A 79 -12.99 22.12 -5.98
N ALA A 80 -12.71 21.20 -5.04
CA ALA A 80 -13.23 19.83 -5.10
C ALA A 80 -14.78 19.83 -5.08
N TYR A 81 -15.39 20.63 -4.20
CA TYR A 81 -16.83 20.68 -4.05
C TYR A 81 -17.50 21.41 -5.21
N PHE A 82 -17.12 22.67 -5.50
CA PHE A 82 -17.83 23.51 -6.47
C PHE A 82 -17.50 23.18 -7.92
N ASP A 83 -16.24 22.85 -8.23
CA ASP A 83 -15.81 22.65 -9.63
C ASP A 83 -15.93 21.18 -10.05
N TYR A 84 -15.72 20.23 -9.12
CA TYR A 84 -15.67 18.79 -9.43
C TYR A 84 -16.80 17.97 -8.81
N GLY A 85 -17.69 18.59 -8.00
CA GLY A 85 -18.83 17.91 -7.39
C GLY A 85 -18.44 16.83 -6.38
N VAL A 86 -17.27 16.94 -5.75
CA VAL A 86 -16.84 16.02 -4.70
C VAL A 86 -17.61 16.36 -3.43
N LYS A 87 -18.36 15.40 -2.89
CA LYS A 87 -19.16 15.57 -1.68
C LYS A 87 -18.61 14.79 -0.48
N THR A 88 -17.71 13.84 -0.69
CA THR A 88 -17.13 13.00 0.36
C THR A 88 -15.79 13.54 0.80
N PHE A 89 -15.67 13.89 2.10
CA PHE A 89 -14.47 14.46 2.70
C PHE A 89 -14.13 13.74 4.00
N SER A 90 -12.85 13.35 4.16
CA SER A 90 -12.33 12.86 5.42
C SER A 90 -11.82 13.98 6.31
N LEU A 91 -11.90 13.76 7.63
CA LEU A 91 -11.42 14.69 8.66
C LEU A 91 -10.98 13.93 9.91
N ASP A 92 -10.12 14.52 10.75
CA ASP A 92 -9.65 13.89 11.98
C ASP A 92 -9.57 14.87 13.18
N CYS A 93 -10.11 16.09 13.03
CA CYS A 93 -10.21 17.08 14.10
C CYS A 93 -11.38 18.05 13.85
N HIS A 94 -11.79 18.76 14.90
CA HIS A 94 -12.87 19.74 14.82
C HIS A 94 -12.54 20.93 13.91
N GLU A 95 -11.27 21.33 13.86
CA GLU A 95 -10.80 22.42 13.03
C GLU A 95 -10.93 22.09 11.53
N GLU A 96 -10.67 20.83 11.15
CA GLU A 96 -10.89 20.40 9.77
C GLU A 96 -12.39 20.32 9.44
N LEU A 97 -13.23 19.84 10.35
CA LEU A 97 -14.68 19.83 10.19
C LEU A 97 -15.19 21.26 9.90
N GLN A 98 -14.83 22.21 10.76
CA GLN A 98 -15.24 23.61 10.59
C GLN A 98 -14.72 24.17 9.25
N LYS A 99 -13.47 23.88 8.91
CA LYS A 99 -12.87 24.33 7.65
C LYS A 99 -13.61 23.79 6.43
N ILE A 100 -14.02 22.51 6.45
CA ILE A 100 -14.81 21.92 5.35
C ILE A 100 -16.15 22.66 5.22
N LEU A 101 -16.88 22.85 6.32
CA LEU A 101 -18.17 23.55 6.29
C LEU A 101 -18.04 24.98 5.77
N GLU A 102 -17.05 25.73 6.25
CA GLU A 102 -16.82 27.11 5.80
C GLU A 102 -16.42 27.16 4.31
N ALA A 103 -15.52 26.26 3.87
CA ALA A 103 -15.01 26.26 2.49
C ALA A 103 -16.06 25.79 1.47
N THR A 104 -17.10 25.07 1.91
CA THR A 104 -18.23 24.65 1.08
C THR A 104 -19.45 25.58 1.21
N GLY A 105 -19.32 26.72 1.92
CA GLY A 105 -20.41 27.66 2.12
C GLY A 105 -21.51 27.20 3.08
N GLY A 106 -21.19 26.31 4.01
CA GLY A 106 -22.14 25.72 4.95
C GLY A 106 -23.00 24.60 4.37
N ALA A 107 -22.48 23.90 3.35
CA ALA A 107 -23.19 22.81 2.69
C ALA A 107 -23.61 21.73 3.69
N LYS A 108 -24.82 21.16 3.47
CA LYS A 108 -25.41 20.08 4.27
C LYS A 108 -25.42 18.74 3.52
N ASP A 109 -25.15 18.76 2.23
CA ASP A 109 -25.13 17.61 1.33
C ASP A 109 -23.74 16.94 1.24
N LEU A 110 -23.00 16.95 2.35
CA LEU A 110 -21.66 16.40 2.46
C LEU A 110 -21.69 15.01 3.09
N ASN A 111 -20.91 14.08 2.52
CA ASN A 111 -20.54 12.83 3.19
C ASN A 111 -19.27 13.09 4.00
N LEU A 112 -19.35 12.99 5.32
CA LEU A 112 -18.25 13.34 6.22
C LEU A 112 -17.71 12.08 6.90
N ILE A 113 -16.42 11.78 6.67
CA ILE A 113 -15.78 10.55 7.13
C ILE A 113 -14.73 10.89 8.20
N VAL A 114 -14.99 10.46 9.44
CA VAL A 114 -14.06 10.68 10.56
C VAL A 114 -12.96 9.62 10.52
N ARG A 115 -11.72 10.03 10.29
CA ARG A 115 -10.57 9.14 10.37
C ARG A 115 -10.11 8.95 11.81
N MET A 116 -10.11 7.71 12.29
CA MET A 116 -9.64 7.35 13.61
C MET A 116 -8.21 6.80 13.59
N ALA A 117 -7.43 7.18 14.59
CA ALA A 117 -6.18 6.50 14.89
C ALA A 117 -6.47 5.14 15.53
N VAL A 118 -5.86 4.09 14.98
CA VAL A 118 -5.94 2.73 15.50
C VAL A 118 -4.55 2.17 15.74
N SER A 119 -4.41 1.18 16.61
CA SER A 119 -3.15 0.47 16.79
C SER A 119 -2.82 -0.32 15.52
N ALA A 120 -1.59 -0.14 15.01
CA ALA A 120 -1.13 -0.73 13.75
C ALA A 120 -0.28 -2.00 13.98
N ASP A 121 -0.73 -2.90 14.86
CA ASP A 121 -0.01 -4.15 15.14
C ASP A 121 -0.07 -5.08 13.92
N GLY A 122 1.09 -5.33 13.31
CA GLY A 122 1.22 -6.26 12.18
C GLY A 122 1.47 -5.62 10.82
N ALA A 123 1.53 -4.30 10.68
CA ALA A 123 1.95 -3.65 9.46
C ALA A 123 3.47 -3.67 9.29
N ALA A 124 3.97 -3.95 8.09
CA ALA A 124 5.38 -3.84 7.77
C ALA A 124 5.83 -2.36 7.73
N TYR A 125 4.92 -1.45 7.39
CA TYR A 125 5.13 -0.01 7.40
C TYR A 125 4.01 0.69 8.18
N SER A 126 4.34 1.18 9.39
CA SER A 126 3.38 1.90 10.24
C SER A 126 3.11 3.30 9.68
N LEU A 127 1.83 3.68 9.64
CA LEU A 127 1.36 5.02 9.27
C LEU A 127 0.81 5.80 10.48
N SER A 128 1.06 5.31 11.70
CA SER A 128 0.59 5.94 12.94
C SER A 128 1.33 7.23 13.26
N GLY A 129 0.65 8.16 13.91
CA GLY A 129 1.24 9.37 14.48
C GLY A 129 1.10 10.66 13.66
N LYS A 130 0.67 10.57 12.38
CA LYS A 130 0.43 11.78 11.58
C LYS A 130 -1.05 12.14 11.46
N PHE A 131 -1.92 11.15 11.33
CA PHE A 131 -3.35 11.34 11.09
C PHE A 131 -4.19 10.42 11.97
N GLY A 132 -5.44 10.85 12.13
CA GLY A 132 -6.47 10.13 12.86
C GLY A 132 -6.72 10.71 14.25
N VAL A 133 -7.99 10.96 14.55
CA VAL A 133 -8.40 11.37 15.89
C VAL A 133 -8.15 10.25 16.90
N SER A 134 -7.65 10.58 18.08
CA SER A 134 -7.40 9.59 19.14
C SER A 134 -8.71 8.94 19.62
N PRO A 135 -8.67 7.70 20.14
CA PRO A 135 -9.86 7.01 20.65
C PRO A 135 -10.62 7.78 21.75
N ASP A 136 -9.92 8.64 22.50
CA ASP A 136 -10.54 9.42 23.57
C ASP A 136 -11.26 10.66 23.04
N GLN A 137 -10.76 11.26 21.97
CA GLN A 137 -11.37 12.45 21.34
C GLN A 137 -12.41 12.09 20.26
N ALA A 138 -12.35 10.87 19.72
CA ALA A 138 -13.22 10.41 18.65
C ALA A 138 -14.72 10.55 18.96
N PRO A 139 -15.25 10.25 20.16
CA PRO A 139 -16.68 10.39 20.45
C PRO A 139 -17.21 11.80 20.26
N SER A 140 -16.45 12.80 20.69
CA SER A 140 -16.84 14.22 20.52
C SER A 140 -16.87 14.62 19.05
N LEU A 141 -15.85 14.21 18.28
CA LEU A 141 -15.77 14.53 16.87
C LEU A 141 -16.85 13.81 16.05
N LEU A 142 -17.11 12.53 16.33
CA LEU A 142 -18.17 11.76 15.68
C LEU A 142 -19.55 12.40 15.87
N LEU A 143 -19.87 12.82 17.11
CA LEU A 143 -21.13 13.50 17.40
C LEU A 143 -21.24 14.85 16.66
N ALA A 144 -20.17 15.67 16.69
CA ALA A 144 -20.14 16.94 15.98
C ALA A 144 -20.28 16.76 14.46
N THR A 145 -19.63 15.73 13.90
CA THR A 145 -19.71 15.41 12.47
C THR A 145 -21.12 14.97 12.08
N ARG A 146 -21.78 14.12 12.90
CA ARG A 146 -23.18 13.72 12.64
C ARG A 146 -24.13 14.91 12.61
N GLN A 147 -23.92 15.89 13.48
CA GLN A 147 -24.74 17.11 13.53
C GLN A 147 -24.46 18.09 12.38
N ALA A 148 -23.33 17.95 11.72
CA ALA A 148 -22.88 18.86 10.66
C ALA A 148 -23.47 18.57 9.30
N THR A 149 -23.94 17.35 9.04
CA THR A 149 -24.45 16.94 7.72
C THR A 149 -25.82 16.27 7.80
N ASP A 150 -26.61 16.42 6.73
CA ASP A 150 -27.89 15.72 6.52
C ASP A 150 -27.68 14.40 5.74
N GLU A 151 -26.48 14.17 5.20
CA GLU A 151 -26.09 12.99 4.41
C GLU A 151 -25.29 11.99 5.24
N LEU A 152 -24.42 11.20 4.59
CA LEU A 152 -23.68 10.12 5.22
C LEU A 152 -22.62 10.64 6.21
N MET A 153 -22.64 10.10 7.43
CA MET A 153 -21.54 10.21 8.38
C MET A 153 -20.87 8.85 8.50
N GLY A 154 -19.58 8.80 8.17
CA GLY A 154 -18.81 7.58 8.24
C GLY A 154 -17.62 7.66 9.18
N VAL A 155 -17.00 6.52 9.38
CA VAL A 155 -15.76 6.37 10.12
C VAL A 155 -14.75 5.59 9.26
N ALA A 156 -13.51 6.07 9.21
CA ALA A 156 -12.41 5.41 8.52
C ALA A 156 -11.24 5.14 9.46
N PHE A 157 -10.46 4.13 9.13
CA PHE A 157 -9.19 3.85 9.77
C PHE A 157 -8.19 3.27 8.77
N HIS A 158 -6.91 3.14 9.16
CA HIS A 158 -5.90 2.50 8.32
C HIS A 158 -4.96 1.67 9.20
N VAL A 159 -4.86 0.38 8.94
CA VAL A 159 -4.04 -0.58 9.71
C VAL A 159 -2.53 -0.52 9.41
N GLY A 160 -2.09 0.41 8.55
CA GLY A 160 -0.71 0.52 8.06
C GLY A 160 -0.52 -0.14 6.70
N SER A 161 0.53 0.25 5.97
CA SER A 161 0.83 -0.31 4.64
C SER A 161 1.46 -1.69 4.77
N GLN A 162 1.16 -2.60 3.83
CA GLN A 162 1.66 -3.97 3.84
C GLN A 162 1.32 -4.68 5.18
N CYS A 163 0.03 -4.76 5.49
CA CYS A 163 -0.44 -5.41 6.71
C CYS A 163 -0.27 -6.92 6.58
N MET A 164 0.54 -7.52 7.46
CA MET A 164 0.88 -8.94 7.41
C MET A 164 -0.10 -9.82 8.20
N ARG A 165 -1.07 -9.22 8.91
CA ARG A 165 -2.01 -9.93 9.79
C ARG A 165 -3.45 -9.54 9.52
N PRO A 166 -4.29 -10.44 8.99
CA PRO A 166 -5.72 -10.19 8.79
C PRO A 166 -6.45 -9.71 10.05
N SER A 167 -6.09 -10.23 11.23
CA SER A 167 -6.69 -9.86 12.52
C SER A 167 -6.53 -8.39 12.90
N ALA A 168 -5.60 -7.65 12.28
CA ALA A 168 -5.44 -6.21 12.53
C ALA A 168 -6.69 -5.41 12.17
N TYR A 169 -7.42 -5.82 11.12
CA TYR A 169 -8.68 -5.19 10.73
C TYR A 169 -9.77 -5.38 11.79
N GLN A 170 -9.93 -6.61 12.31
CA GLN A 170 -10.88 -6.89 13.39
C GLN A 170 -10.56 -6.10 14.66
N ALA A 171 -9.29 -6.03 15.04
CA ALA A 171 -8.84 -5.26 16.20
C ALA A 171 -9.12 -3.75 16.03
N ALA A 172 -8.92 -3.20 14.83
CA ALA A 172 -9.23 -1.82 14.51
C ALA A 172 -10.74 -1.56 14.55
N MET A 173 -11.55 -2.41 13.94
CA MET A 173 -13.02 -2.32 13.98
C MET A 173 -13.56 -2.36 15.41
N ALA A 174 -12.99 -3.20 16.28
CA ALA A 174 -13.37 -3.23 17.70
C ALA A 174 -13.05 -1.90 18.43
N GLN A 175 -11.96 -1.19 18.03
CA GLN A 175 -11.67 0.15 18.57
C GLN A 175 -12.69 1.18 18.08
N VAL A 176 -13.03 1.14 16.78
CA VAL A 176 -14.05 2.00 16.18
C VAL A 176 -15.42 1.77 16.81
N SER A 177 -15.82 0.51 17.02
CA SER A 177 -17.08 0.14 17.67
C SER A 177 -17.23 0.79 19.05
N ARG A 178 -16.16 0.75 19.86
CA ARG A 178 -16.16 1.40 21.18
C ARG A 178 -16.36 2.92 21.09
N ALA A 179 -15.76 3.57 20.09
CA ALA A 179 -15.91 5.01 19.89
C ALA A 179 -17.33 5.38 19.46
N LEU A 180 -17.94 4.62 18.53
CA LEU A 180 -19.32 4.80 18.09
C LEU A 180 -20.31 4.66 19.26
N VAL A 181 -20.16 3.63 20.09
CA VAL A 181 -21.00 3.42 21.27
C VAL A 181 -20.85 4.56 22.27
N ARG A 182 -19.61 5.01 22.54
CA ARG A 182 -19.36 6.17 23.45
C ARG A 182 -19.91 7.48 22.90
N ALA A 183 -19.92 7.66 21.57
CA ALA A 183 -20.49 8.83 20.92
C ALA A 183 -22.03 8.82 20.89
N GLY A 184 -22.64 7.65 21.01
CA GLY A 184 -24.08 7.48 20.84
C GLY A 184 -24.58 7.75 19.43
N VAL A 185 -23.75 7.47 18.41
CA VAL A 185 -24.08 7.68 16.99
C VAL A 185 -23.91 6.38 16.20
N PHE A 186 -24.70 6.26 15.12
CA PHE A 186 -24.53 5.21 14.12
C PHE A 186 -23.71 5.76 12.94
N ALA A 187 -22.80 4.95 12.42
CA ALA A 187 -22.10 5.26 11.18
C ALA A 187 -22.89 4.72 9.99
N ASP A 188 -23.07 5.57 8.96
CA ASP A 188 -23.63 5.15 7.67
C ASP A 188 -22.58 4.46 6.80
N VAL A 189 -21.30 4.71 7.08
CA VAL A 189 -20.14 4.14 6.37
C VAL A 189 -19.08 3.70 7.37
N VAL A 190 -18.54 2.49 7.15
CA VAL A 190 -17.30 2.01 7.78
C VAL A 190 -16.27 1.76 6.69
N ASP A 191 -15.23 2.59 6.66
CA ASP A 191 -14.12 2.47 5.74
C ASP A 191 -12.91 1.84 6.45
N VAL A 192 -12.54 0.65 6.03
CA VAL A 192 -11.42 -0.09 6.63
C VAL A 192 -10.05 0.36 6.10
N GLY A 193 -10.04 1.33 5.19
CA GLY A 193 -8.84 1.86 4.57
C GLY A 193 -8.13 0.87 3.66
N GLY A 194 -6.84 1.13 3.46
CA GLY A 194 -5.94 0.25 2.72
C GLY A 194 -5.17 -0.70 3.63
N GLY A 195 -3.95 -1.05 3.17
CA GLY A 195 -3.05 -1.93 3.91
C GLY A 195 -3.02 -3.37 3.39
N PHE A 196 -3.90 -3.74 2.45
CA PHE A 196 -3.85 -5.06 1.80
C PHE A 196 -2.46 -5.33 1.21
N PRO A 197 -1.88 -6.50 1.52
CA PRO A 197 -0.49 -6.77 1.17
C PRO A 197 -0.32 -7.21 -0.28
N SER A 198 0.95 -7.14 -0.72
CA SER A 198 1.47 -7.82 -1.90
C SER A 198 2.63 -8.74 -1.50
N ILE A 199 3.09 -9.61 -2.40
CA ILE A 199 4.20 -10.52 -2.13
C ILE A 199 5.52 -9.86 -2.51
N TYR A 200 6.45 -9.82 -1.57
CA TYR A 200 7.85 -9.41 -1.79
C TYR A 200 8.79 -10.50 -1.31
N PRO A 201 10.06 -10.55 -1.80
CA PRO A 201 11.04 -11.52 -1.35
C PRO A 201 11.19 -11.55 0.18
N GLY A 202 11.06 -12.75 0.76
CA GLY A 202 11.13 -12.93 2.21
C GLY A 202 9.87 -12.57 2.99
N MET A 203 8.82 -12.06 2.35
CA MET A 203 7.53 -11.77 2.98
C MET A 203 6.51 -12.87 2.64
N HIS A 204 5.73 -13.25 3.64
CA HIS A 204 4.71 -14.31 3.53
C HIS A 204 3.39 -13.79 4.13
N PRO A 205 2.68 -12.88 3.45
CA PRO A 205 1.35 -12.49 3.87
C PRO A 205 0.39 -13.69 3.80
N ALA A 206 -0.69 -13.63 4.57
CA ALA A 206 -1.81 -14.53 4.40
C ALA A 206 -2.45 -14.37 3.01
N GLU A 207 -3.28 -15.30 2.59
CA GLU A 207 -4.05 -15.17 1.36
C GLU A 207 -5.02 -13.98 1.46
N LEU A 208 -5.25 -13.26 0.36
CA LEU A 208 -6.13 -12.08 0.37
C LEU A 208 -7.53 -12.38 0.89
N GLN A 209 -8.03 -13.61 0.67
CA GLN A 209 -9.31 -14.05 1.19
C GLN A 209 -9.39 -14.00 2.71
N GLU A 210 -8.31 -14.31 3.41
CA GLU A 210 -8.28 -14.24 4.87
C GLU A 210 -8.45 -12.81 5.41
N TYR A 211 -7.94 -11.81 4.66
CA TYR A 211 -8.15 -10.39 4.98
C TYR A 211 -9.60 -9.99 4.80
N VAL A 212 -10.19 -10.35 3.67
CA VAL A 212 -11.60 -10.07 3.38
C VAL A 212 -12.51 -10.77 4.38
N ASP A 213 -12.24 -12.02 4.72
CA ASP A 213 -13.01 -12.76 5.72
C ASP A 213 -12.89 -12.14 7.12
N ALA A 214 -11.70 -11.65 7.49
CA ALA A 214 -11.49 -10.94 8.76
C ALA A 214 -12.26 -9.61 8.80
N ILE A 215 -12.27 -8.87 7.69
CA ILE A 215 -13.05 -7.64 7.53
C ILE A 215 -14.55 -7.92 7.66
N HIS A 216 -15.08 -8.90 6.93
CA HIS A 216 -16.50 -9.24 6.99
C HIS A 216 -16.92 -9.70 8.38
N ARG A 217 -16.12 -10.53 9.06
CA ARG A 217 -16.40 -10.94 10.45
C ARG A 217 -16.39 -9.73 11.39
N GLY A 218 -15.34 -8.88 11.30
CA GLY A 218 -15.26 -7.68 12.13
C GLY A 218 -16.43 -6.73 11.91
N PHE A 219 -16.83 -6.54 10.64
CA PHE A 219 -17.96 -5.67 10.28
C PHE A 219 -19.30 -6.20 10.83
N ALA A 220 -19.52 -7.51 10.76
CA ALA A 220 -20.72 -8.14 11.30
C ALA A 220 -20.84 -8.03 12.83
N GLU A 221 -19.73 -7.83 13.54
CA GLU A 221 -19.68 -7.65 15.00
C GLU A 221 -19.84 -6.17 15.43
N MET A 222 -19.82 -5.22 14.47
CA MET A 222 -19.91 -3.80 14.78
C MET A 222 -21.37 -3.37 15.14
N PRO A 223 -21.53 -2.35 15.98
CA PRO A 223 -22.85 -1.76 16.29
C PRO A 223 -23.29 -0.81 15.15
N VAL A 224 -23.55 -1.38 13.97
CA VAL A 224 -23.96 -0.67 12.76
C VAL A 224 -25.33 -1.15 12.28
N SER A 225 -25.97 -0.37 11.38
CA SER A 225 -27.25 -0.75 10.81
C SER A 225 -27.08 -1.68 9.62
N GLU A 226 -28.18 -2.32 9.18
CA GLU A 226 -28.18 -3.13 7.95
C GLU A 226 -27.91 -2.32 6.68
N THR A 227 -28.09 -0.99 6.75
CA THR A 227 -27.85 -0.06 5.64
C THR A 227 -26.46 0.55 5.66
N THR A 228 -25.63 0.23 6.66
CA THR A 228 -24.26 0.73 6.74
C THR A 228 -23.42 0.17 5.61
N GLU A 229 -22.78 1.06 4.85
CA GLU A 229 -21.88 0.68 3.76
C GLU A 229 -20.50 0.28 4.31
N LEU A 230 -19.92 -0.78 3.76
CA LEU A 230 -18.53 -1.17 3.98
C LEU A 230 -17.68 -0.67 2.81
N TRP A 231 -16.64 0.12 3.12
CA TRP A 231 -15.67 0.60 2.14
C TRP A 231 -14.28 0.08 2.44
N ALA A 232 -13.47 -0.05 1.40
CA ALA A 232 -12.04 -0.34 1.51
C ALA A 232 -11.25 0.48 0.48
N GLU A 233 -10.01 0.86 0.83
CA GLU A 233 -9.12 1.70 0.02
C GLU A 233 -7.86 0.94 -0.45
N PRO A 234 -7.97 -0.18 -1.18
CA PRO A 234 -6.79 -0.89 -1.67
C PRO A 234 -6.03 0.00 -2.67
N GLY A 235 -4.75 0.17 -2.42
CA GLY A 235 -3.81 0.81 -3.35
C GLY A 235 -2.79 -0.21 -3.84
N ARG A 236 -1.79 -0.52 -3.01
CA ARG A 236 -0.71 -1.47 -3.33
C ARG A 236 -1.23 -2.79 -3.90
N ALA A 237 -2.19 -3.41 -3.26
CA ALA A 237 -2.72 -4.71 -3.69
C ALA A 237 -3.29 -4.67 -5.11
N LEU A 238 -3.90 -3.57 -5.56
CA LEU A 238 -4.45 -3.46 -6.91
C LEU A 238 -3.39 -3.28 -8.00
N VAL A 239 -2.23 -2.70 -7.67
CA VAL A 239 -1.31 -2.24 -8.73
C VAL A 239 0.14 -2.70 -8.59
N ALA A 240 0.59 -3.22 -7.43
CA ALA A 240 2.02 -3.54 -7.23
C ALA A 240 2.57 -4.49 -8.30
N GLU A 241 1.80 -5.49 -8.70
CA GLU A 241 2.18 -6.52 -9.68
C GLU A 241 2.24 -5.99 -11.13
N SER A 242 1.69 -4.80 -11.37
CA SER A 242 1.45 -4.29 -12.72
C SER A 242 2.67 -3.70 -13.41
N SER A 243 3.74 -3.45 -12.68
CA SER A 243 4.89 -2.80 -13.30
C SER A 243 6.21 -3.37 -12.80
N SER A 244 7.16 -3.41 -13.70
CA SER A 244 8.58 -3.58 -13.43
C SER A 244 9.37 -2.48 -14.13
N ILE A 245 10.57 -2.20 -13.66
CA ILE A 245 11.53 -1.35 -14.36
C ILE A 245 12.69 -2.18 -14.87
N LEU A 246 13.18 -1.84 -16.04
CA LEU A 246 14.40 -2.39 -16.60
C LEU A 246 15.53 -1.37 -16.45
N CYS A 247 16.43 -1.62 -15.50
CA CYS A 247 17.58 -0.75 -15.22
C CYS A 247 18.84 -1.30 -15.84
N LYS A 248 19.65 -0.42 -16.43
CA LYS A 248 20.97 -0.75 -16.92
C LYS A 248 22.00 -0.69 -15.79
N VAL A 249 22.92 -1.64 -15.76
CA VAL A 249 24.11 -1.59 -14.90
C VAL A 249 25.16 -0.72 -15.55
N ASP A 250 25.41 0.46 -15.01
CA ASP A 250 26.43 1.38 -15.50
C ASP A 250 27.82 1.05 -14.93
N LEU A 251 27.88 0.45 -13.74
CA LEU A 251 29.16 0.03 -13.15
C LEU A 251 28.95 -1.04 -12.07
N LYS A 252 29.91 -1.96 -11.95
CA LYS A 252 30.04 -2.92 -10.83
C LYS A 252 31.28 -2.62 -10.00
N LYS A 253 31.12 -2.46 -8.70
CA LYS A 253 32.21 -2.35 -7.71
C LYS A 253 32.03 -3.40 -6.61
N GLY A 254 32.69 -4.54 -6.72
CA GLY A 254 32.52 -5.64 -5.78
C GLY A 254 31.09 -6.17 -5.77
N ASP A 255 30.40 -6.01 -4.65
CA ASP A 255 29.00 -6.36 -4.43
C ASP A 255 28.01 -5.20 -4.73
N ALA A 256 28.51 -4.04 -5.17
CA ALA A 256 27.71 -2.89 -5.51
C ALA A 256 27.48 -2.76 -7.01
N LEU A 257 26.24 -2.59 -7.42
CA LEU A 257 25.83 -2.27 -8.79
C LEU A 257 25.29 -0.86 -8.83
N TYR A 258 25.83 -0.05 -9.73
CA TYR A 258 25.37 1.31 -10.01
C TYR A 258 24.42 1.26 -11.20
N LEU A 259 23.19 1.69 -10.98
CA LEU A 259 22.10 1.61 -11.95
C LEU A 259 21.76 2.98 -12.51
N ASN A 260 21.13 3.03 -13.68
CA ASN A 260 20.65 4.26 -14.31
C ASN A 260 19.30 4.76 -13.76
N ASP A 261 18.73 4.10 -12.74
CA ASP A 261 17.59 4.57 -11.95
C ASP A 261 17.81 4.27 -10.47
N GLY A 262 17.11 4.97 -9.58
CA GLY A 262 17.35 4.89 -8.14
C GLY A 262 16.18 5.40 -7.30
N SER A 263 16.48 5.73 -6.04
CA SER A 263 15.49 6.18 -5.06
C SER A 263 14.79 7.50 -5.40
N TYR A 264 15.41 8.33 -6.22
CA TYR A 264 14.82 9.59 -6.71
C TYR A 264 13.99 9.40 -8.00
N GLY A 265 14.09 8.23 -8.62
CA GLY A 265 13.32 7.79 -9.75
C GLY A 265 12.23 6.79 -9.36
N SER A 266 12.20 5.65 -10.04
CA SER A 266 11.16 4.64 -9.86
C SER A 266 11.38 3.71 -8.65
N LEU A 267 12.54 3.77 -7.98
CA LEU A 267 12.95 2.85 -6.91
C LEU A 267 12.79 3.43 -5.50
N PHE A 268 12.02 4.51 -5.33
CA PHE A 268 11.79 5.13 -4.03
C PHE A 268 11.27 4.11 -2.99
N ASP A 269 10.23 3.36 -3.34
CA ASP A 269 9.63 2.39 -2.41
C ASP A 269 10.62 1.26 -2.08
N ALA A 270 11.43 0.81 -3.05
CA ALA A 270 12.49 -0.18 -2.82
C ALA A 270 13.58 0.30 -1.84
N THR A 271 13.83 1.61 -1.77
CA THR A 271 14.77 2.22 -0.82
C THR A 271 14.19 2.30 0.59
N HIS A 272 12.94 2.74 0.72
CA HIS A 272 12.34 3.15 1.99
C HIS A 272 11.52 2.05 2.68
N SER A 273 11.07 1.03 1.94
CA SER A 273 10.20 -0.03 2.45
C SER A 273 10.89 -1.04 3.37
N LYS A 274 12.24 -1.07 3.41
CA LYS A 274 13.06 -1.98 4.23
C LYS A 274 12.90 -3.47 3.90
N TRP A 275 12.36 -3.81 2.73
CA TRP A 275 12.34 -5.18 2.21
C TRP A 275 12.83 -5.20 0.76
N PRO A 276 13.44 -6.33 0.31
CA PRO A 276 13.93 -6.43 -1.06
C PRO A 276 12.77 -6.55 -2.05
N PHE A 277 13.02 -6.08 -3.27
CA PHE A 277 12.15 -6.26 -4.42
C PHE A 277 12.64 -7.44 -5.27
N PRO A 278 11.75 -8.12 -6.01
CA PRO A 278 12.19 -9.22 -6.88
C PRO A 278 12.99 -8.67 -8.05
N VAL A 279 14.10 -9.36 -8.38
CA VAL A 279 15.02 -8.95 -9.43
C VAL A 279 15.34 -10.11 -10.36
N LYS A 280 15.61 -9.79 -11.62
CA LYS A 280 16.02 -10.74 -12.65
C LYS A 280 17.05 -10.10 -13.57
N LEU A 281 18.14 -10.82 -13.84
CA LEU A 281 19.10 -10.41 -14.86
C LEU A 281 18.49 -10.59 -16.26
N VAL A 282 18.64 -9.57 -17.09
CA VAL A 282 18.20 -9.56 -18.49
C VAL A 282 19.42 -9.25 -19.38
N ARG A 283 19.85 -10.21 -20.16
CA ARG A 283 20.91 -10.07 -21.16
C ARG A 283 20.82 -11.18 -22.21
N ASP A 284 21.47 -10.98 -23.34
CA ASP A 284 21.69 -12.04 -24.30
C ASP A 284 22.77 -12.99 -23.81
N GLY A 285 22.58 -14.33 -24.04
CA GLY A 285 23.49 -15.37 -23.64
C GLY A 285 23.24 -15.91 -22.23
N GLU A 286 24.10 -16.88 -21.85
CA GLU A 286 23.99 -17.59 -20.58
C GLU A 286 24.51 -16.73 -19.41
N ALA A 287 23.88 -16.89 -18.27
CA ALA A 287 24.31 -16.31 -17.00
C ALA A 287 24.82 -17.39 -16.05
N SER A 288 25.67 -17.01 -15.12
CA SER A 288 26.12 -17.91 -14.04
C SER A 288 24.91 -18.45 -13.25
N THR A 289 24.96 -19.74 -12.95
CA THR A 289 23.98 -20.35 -12.03
C THR A 289 24.29 -20.07 -10.56
N GLU A 290 25.52 -19.62 -10.25
CA GLU A 290 25.88 -19.14 -8.92
C GLU A 290 25.22 -17.78 -8.67
N LEU A 291 24.45 -17.65 -7.61
CA LEU A 291 23.86 -16.37 -7.19
C LEU A 291 24.69 -15.73 -6.07
N LYS A 292 24.83 -14.41 -6.15
CA LYS A 292 25.46 -13.59 -5.10
C LYS A 292 24.52 -12.46 -4.67
N PRO A 293 24.63 -12.01 -3.41
CA PRO A 293 23.91 -10.84 -2.94
C PRO A 293 24.59 -9.58 -3.46
N PHE A 294 23.78 -8.66 -3.99
CA PHE A 294 24.20 -7.34 -4.39
C PHE A 294 23.39 -6.26 -3.67
N ARG A 295 23.95 -5.05 -3.64
CA ARG A 295 23.29 -3.81 -3.27
C ARG A 295 23.30 -2.89 -4.48
N PHE A 296 22.30 -2.00 -4.55
CA PHE A 296 22.18 -1.08 -5.67
C PHE A 296 22.41 0.36 -5.22
N TYR A 297 23.07 1.12 -6.09
CA TYR A 297 23.18 2.56 -6.02
C TYR A 297 22.50 3.15 -7.24
N GLY A 298 21.69 4.20 -7.03
CA GLY A 298 21.12 4.97 -8.11
C GLY A 298 22.14 5.93 -8.74
N PRO A 299 21.73 6.65 -9.79
CA PRO A 299 22.62 7.48 -10.60
C PRO A 299 22.89 8.85 -10.00
N THR A 300 22.18 9.27 -8.95
CA THR A 300 22.28 10.63 -8.43
C THR A 300 23.55 10.84 -7.58
N CYS A 301 23.91 12.10 -7.35
CA CYS A 301 25.05 12.45 -6.50
C CYS A 301 24.76 12.30 -5.00
N ASP A 302 23.52 12.00 -4.62
CA ASP A 302 23.15 11.87 -3.21
C ASP A 302 23.50 10.48 -2.67
N SER A 303 24.16 10.42 -1.52
CA SER A 303 24.55 9.18 -0.86
C SER A 303 23.36 8.35 -0.34
N ILE A 304 22.17 8.94 -0.18
CA ILE A 304 20.95 8.21 0.18
C ILE A 304 20.31 7.48 -1.00
N ASP A 305 20.78 7.71 -2.22
CA ASP A 305 20.37 6.99 -3.42
C ASP A 305 20.94 5.56 -3.43
N HIS A 306 20.52 4.77 -2.46
CA HIS A 306 21.07 3.47 -2.14
C HIS A 306 20.01 2.49 -1.66
N MET A 307 19.97 1.33 -2.29
CA MET A 307 19.10 0.21 -1.93
C MET A 307 19.95 -0.93 -1.36
N PRO A 308 19.88 -1.19 -0.05
CA PRO A 308 20.81 -2.10 0.63
C PRO A 308 20.65 -3.58 0.21
N GLY A 309 19.50 -3.99 -0.26
CA GLY A 309 19.21 -5.37 -0.63
C GLY A 309 19.04 -6.30 0.57
N PRO A 310 19.49 -7.57 0.51
CA PRO A 310 20.25 -8.18 -0.60
C PRO A 310 19.42 -8.46 -1.85
N PHE A 311 19.96 -8.11 -3.02
CA PHE A 311 19.39 -8.50 -4.32
C PHE A 311 20.20 -9.67 -4.86
N TRP A 312 19.56 -10.82 -5.02
CA TRP A 312 20.24 -12.04 -5.47
C TRP A 312 20.26 -12.11 -7.00
N LEU A 313 21.46 -12.01 -7.58
CA LEU A 313 21.68 -12.03 -9.03
C LEU A 313 22.82 -12.98 -9.38
N PRO A 314 22.92 -13.44 -10.64
CA PRO A 314 24.07 -14.19 -11.13
C PRO A 314 25.40 -13.52 -10.78
N ALA A 315 26.37 -14.30 -10.29
CA ALA A 315 27.67 -13.82 -9.82
C ALA A 315 28.47 -13.07 -10.90
N ASP A 316 28.17 -13.36 -12.15
CA ASP A 316 28.83 -12.80 -13.34
C ASP A 316 28.14 -11.56 -13.90
N VAL A 317 27.15 -10.98 -13.17
CA VAL A 317 26.55 -9.68 -13.55
C VAL A 317 27.65 -8.63 -13.74
N ARG A 318 27.51 -7.81 -14.78
CA ARG A 318 28.56 -6.86 -15.23
C ARG A 318 27.96 -5.58 -15.78
N GLU A 319 28.81 -4.59 -16.00
CA GLU A 319 28.49 -3.37 -16.74
C GLU A 319 27.85 -3.71 -18.10
N GLY A 320 26.83 -2.98 -18.47
CA GLY A 320 26.06 -3.16 -19.70
C GLY A 320 24.91 -4.15 -19.59
N ASP A 321 24.86 -4.99 -18.55
CA ASP A 321 23.69 -5.84 -18.29
C ASP A 321 22.48 -5.02 -17.89
N TYR A 322 21.30 -5.61 -18.04
CA TYR A 322 20.05 -5.04 -17.54
C TYR A 322 19.49 -5.88 -16.38
N ILE A 323 18.88 -5.19 -15.44
CA ILE A 323 18.19 -5.81 -14.30
C ILE A 323 16.73 -5.40 -14.37
N GLU A 324 15.83 -6.37 -14.50
CA GLU A 324 14.41 -6.15 -14.27
C GLU A 324 14.14 -6.18 -12.76
N ILE A 325 13.49 -5.14 -12.24
CA ILE A 325 13.04 -5.02 -10.85
C ILE A 325 11.53 -4.99 -10.87
N GLY A 326 10.88 -5.98 -10.30
CA GLY A 326 9.43 -6.15 -10.31
C GLY A 326 8.72 -5.52 -9.14
N MET A 327 7.38 -5.64 -9.12
CA MET A 327 6.50 -5.17 -8.05
C MET A 327 6.52 -3.65 -7.83
N LEU A 328 6.80 -2.88 -8.86
CA LEU A 328 6.90 -1.41 -8.83
C LEU A 328 5.64 -0.69 -9.33
N GLY A 329 4.54 -1.40 -9.52
CA GLY A 329 3.26 -0.79 -9.87
C GLY A 329 2.69 0.13 -8.80
N ALA A 330 3.09 -0.06 -7.53
CA ALA A 330 2.73 0.81 -6.42
C ALA A 330 3.95 1.64 -5.98
N TYR A 331 3.77 2.96 -5.84
CA TYR A 331 4.77 3.92 -5.34
C TYR A 331 6.11 3.92 -6.12
N GLY A 332 6.10 3.45 -7.36
CA GLY A 332 7.21 3.59 -8.30
C GLY A 332 7.14 4.96 -8.99
N VAL A 333 6.46 5.01 -10.15
CA VAL A 333 6.32 6.25 -10.96
C VAL A 333 5.78 7.44 -10.15
N ALA A 334 4.88 7.19 -9.20
CA ALA A 334 4.29 8.21 -8.33
C ALA A 334 5.31 9.01 -7.50
N MET A 335 6.48 8.43 -7.24
CA MET A 335 7.51 9.01 -6.38
C MET A 335 8.71 9.58 -7.13
N ASN A 336 8.70 9.55 -8.46
CA ASN A 336 9.78 10.05 -9.30
C ASN A 336 9.89 11.58 -9.21
N THR A 337 11.08 12.08 -8.83
CA THR A 337 11.35 13.51 -8.61
C THR A 337 12.12 14.18 -9.74
N ARG A 338 12.69 13.43 -10.66
CA ARG A 338 13.63 13.88 -11.70
C ARG A 338 14.87 14.62 -11.17
N PHE A 339 15.28 14.33 -9.95
CA PHE A 339 16.48 14.92 -9.36
C PHE A 339 17.73 14.62 -10.21
N ASN A 340 18.64 15.57 -10.38
CA ASN A 340 19.80 15.55 -11.29
C ASN A 340 19.45 15.27 -12.78
N GLY A 341 18.18 15.36 -13.19
CA GLY A 341 17.75 15.06 -14.55
C GLY A 341 17.57 13.56 -14.85
N TYR A 342 17.63 12.70 -13.84
CA TYR A 342 17.34 11.27 -13.97
C TYR A 342 15.85 10.98 -13.79
N GLY A 343 15.42 9.76 -14.17
CA GLY A 343 14.06 9.27 -13.94
C GLY A 343 13.13 9.42 -15.16
N ASP A 344 13.66 9.74 -16.33
CA ASP A 344 12.89 9.62 -17.57
C ASP A 344 12.84 8.14 -17.98
N THR A 345 11.62 7.63 -18.13
CA THR A 345 11.37 6.22 -18.47
C THR A 345 10.45 6.13 -19.69
N GLU A 346 10.74 5.20 -20.57
CA GLU A 346 9.79 4.78 -21.62
C GLU A 346 8.87 3.70 -21.06
N THR A 347 7.56 3.85 -21.25
CA THR A 347 6.57 2.88 -20.79
C THR A 347 6.17 1.97 -21.93
N VAL A 348 6.39 0.66 -21.75
CA VAL A 348 6.01 -0.38 -22.70
C VAL A 348 5.00 -1.31 -22.05
N GLU A 349 3.93 -1.63 -22.78
CA GLU A 349 2.96 -2.64 -22.37
C GLU A 349 3.46 -4.04 -22.73
N VAL A 350 3.34 -4.98 -21.79
CA VAL A 350 3.76 -6.37 -21.95
C VAL A 350 2.68 -7.31 -21.42
N GLU A 351 2.65 -8.53 -21.96
CA GLU A 351 1.67 -9.57 -21.62
C GLU A 351 2.27 -10.71 -20.76
N ASP A 352 3.55 -10.62 -20.41
CA ASP A 352 4.21 -11.61 -19.58
C ASP A 352 3.69 -11.60 -18.13
N SER A 353 3.92 -12.70 -17.41
CA SER A 353 3.53 -12.83 -16.02
C SER A 353 4.35 -11.88 -15.12
N PRO A 354 3.73 -11.32 -14.04
CA PRO A 354 4.46 -10.59 -13.03
C PRO A 354 5.45 -11.51 -12.28
N MET A 355 6.48 -10.94 -11.66
CA MET A 355 7.49 -11.71 -10.92
C MET A 355 6.93 -12.37 -9.65
N ALA A 356 5.88 -11.82 -9.06
CA ALA A 356 5.16 -12.38 -7.92
C ALA A 356 3.69 -12.00 -8.02
N SER A 357 2.77 -12.80 -7.45
CA SER A 357 1.34 -12.52 -7.53
C SER A 357 0.58 -13.05 -6.32
N MET A 358 -0.33 -12.21 -5.79
CA MET A 358 -1.36 -12.59 -4.83
C MET A 358 -2.59 -13.20 -5.52
N TYR A 359 -2.70 -13.07 -6.85
CA TYR A 359 -3.86 -13.46 -7.66
C TYR A 359 -3.61 -14.73 -8.48
N GLY A 360 -2.49 -15.42 -8.23
CA GLY A 360 -2.17 -16.66 -8.96
C GLY A 360 -1.65 -16.46 -10.39
N LEU A 361 -1.24 -15.24 -10.75
CA LEU A 361 -0.76 -14.89 -12.10
C LEU A 361 0.73 -15.23 -12.32
N ALA A 362 1.47 -15.53 -11.25
CA ALA A 362 2.88 -15.92 -11.30
C ALA A 362 3.11 -17.18 -10.47
N PRO A 363 4.21 -17.93 -10.70
CA PRO A 363 4.61 -19.04 -9.85
C PRO A 363 4.77 -18.58 -8.41
N ARG A 364 4.10 -19.24 -7.47
CA ARG A 364 4.29 -19.00 -6.04
C ARG A 364 5.73 -19.34 -5.67
N ALA A 365 6.40 -18.42 -5.02
CA ALA A 365 7.72 -18.50 -4.45
C ALA A 365 8.86 -18.12 -5.40
N ILE A 366 9.61 -17.17 -4.93
CA ILE A 366 11.02 -17.03 -5.27
C ILE A 366 11.75 -18.04 -4.34
N PRO A 367 12.10 -19.24 -4.80
CA PRO A 367 12.48 -20.37 -3.92
C PRO A 367 13.83 -20.16 -3.20
N LEU A 368 14.66 -19.24 -3.69
CA LEU A 368 16.08 -19.15 -3.34
C LEU A 368 16.35 -18.60 -1.92
N VAL A 369 15.48 -17.76 -1.38
CA VAL A 369 15.65 -17.25 -0.02
C VAL A 369 15.26 -18.31 1.01
N ARG A 370 14.22 -19.13 0.73
CA ARG A 370 13.78 -20.21 1.64
C ARG A 370 14.83 -21.31 1.82
N GLN A 371 15.50 -21.73 0.75
CA GLN A 371 16.46 -22.84 0.83
C GLN A 371 17.66 -22.48 1.71
N ARG A 372 18.17 -21.24 1.66
CA ARG A 372 19.31 -20.83 2.50
C ARG A 372 18.94 -20.59 3.96
N GLU A 373 17.79 -20.00 4.26
CA GLU A 373 17.35 -19.86 5.65
C GLU A 373 17.11 -21.21 6.33
N GLU A 374 16.59 -22.21 5.58
CA GLU A 374 16.45 -23.57 6.10
C GLU A 374 17.80 -24.29 6.26
N GLU A 375 18.76 -24.06 5.36
CA GLU A 375 20.11 -24.61 5.49
C GLU A 375 20.89 -23.94 6.63
N GLU A 376 20.81 -22.63 6.80
CA GLU A 376 21.42 -21.91 7.92
C GLU A 376 20.81 -22.32 9.26
N ARG A 377 19.48 -22.50 9.33
CA ARG A 377 18.81 -23.04 10.53
C ARG A 377 19.20 -24.47 10.83
N LYS A 378 19.45 -25.31 9.82
CA LYS A 378 19.98 -26.68 9.99
C LYS A 378 21.41 -26.67 10.51
N VAL A 379 22.28 -25.82 9.99
CA VAL A 379 23.68 -25.66 10.43
C VAL A 379 23.72 -25.18 11.89
N VAL A 380 22.91 -24.19 12.27
CA VAL A 380 22.84 -23.71 13.67
C VAL A 380 22.31 -24.79 14.63
N ARG A 381 21.43 -25.67 14.19
CA ARG A 381 20.96 -26.81 15.03
C ARG A 381 22.02 -27.89 15.21
N LEU A 382 22.91 -28.12 14.23
CA LEU A 382 24.00 -29.10 14.31
C LEU A 382 25.20 -28.60 15.11
N SER A 383 25.38 -27.28 15.27
CA SER A 383 26.51 -26.66 15.96
C SER A 383 26.29 -26.42 17.46
N ARG A 384 25.15 -26.76 18.05
CA ARG A 384 24.95 -26.69 19.50
C ARG A 384 25.60 -27.88 20.18
N PRO A 385 26.64 -27.72 21.03
CA PRO A 385 27.25 -28.81 21.75
C PRO A 385 26.24 -29.38 22.76
N LYS A 386 26.12 -30.72 22.78
CA LYS A 386 25.37 -31.44 23.81
C LYS A 386 25.91 -31.04 25.17
N GLY A 387 25.10 -30.45 26.04
CA GLY A 387 25.48 -29.92 27.30
C GLY A 387 26.11 -30.96 28.21
N ALA A 388 27.21 -30.58 28.80
CA ALA A 388 27.90 -31.36 29.86
C ALA A 388 26.97 -31.50 31.08
N ALA A 389 26.73 -32.76 31.46
CA ALA A 389 25.98 -33.11 32.65
C ALA A 389 26.70 -32.56 33.90
N GLY A 390 26.05 -31.63 34.61
CA GLY A 390 26.55 -31.07 35.85
C GLY A 390 26.65 -32.09 36.96
N LYS A 391 27.85 -32.36 37.46
CA LYS A 391 28.12 -33.11 38.70
C LYS A 391 27.55 -32.35 39.90
N LYS A 392 26.53 -32.91 40.55
CA LYS A 392 26.09 -32.47 41.88
C LYS A 392 27.18 -32.73 42.90
N ARG A 393 27.79 -31.65 43.43
CA ARG A 393 28.61 -31.72 44.68
C ARG A 393 27.65 -31.71 45.87
N ARG A 394 27.60 -32.85 46.63
CA ARG A 394 27.12 -32.86 48.02
C ARG A 394 28.14 -32.12 48.88
N ARG A 395 27.70 -31.19 49.70
CA ARG A 395 28.43 -30.71 50.91
C ARG A 395 27.66 -31.23 52.14
N ARG A 396 28.46 -31.70 53.05
CA ARG A 396 28.08 -32.04 54.45
C ARG A 396 27.74 -30.76 55.23
#